data_7c804758d5b8bc9eca48061ec26e0ad3
#
_entry.id   7c804758d5b8bc9eca48061ec26e0ad3
#
_cell.length_a   1.000
_cell.length_b   1.000
_cell.length_c   1.000
_cell.angle_alpha   90.00
_cell.angle_beta   90.00
_cell.angle_gamma   90.00
#
_symmetry.space_group_name_H-M   'P 1'
#
loop_
_entity.id
_entity.type
_entity.pdbx_description
1 polymer ?
#
loop_
_entity_poly.entity_id
_entity_poly.type
_entity_poly.pdbx_seq_one_letter_code
_entity_poly.pdbx_strand_id
1 'polypeptide(L)' 'SEMCIETVCVLYEGEIVERGKHEELIELNGYYKRLHDMQQL' A
#
# COMPACT_ATOMS: atom_id res chain seq x y z
N SER A 1 20.76 -0.44 5.78
CA SER A 1 20.37 -0.65 5.68
C SER A 1 19.38 -0.92 5.66
N GLU A 2 18.75 -1.20 5.62
CA GLU A 2 17.94 -1.49 5.57
C GLU A 2 17.42 -2.32 5.55
N MET A 3 16.88 -2.72 5.69
CA MET A 3 16.52 -3.51 5.69
C MET A 3 15.41 -3.74 5.80
N CYS A 4 14.75 -4.26 5.92
CA CYS A 4 13.80 -4.66 6.03
C CYS A 4 12.84 -4.18 5.65
N ILE A 5 12.50 -4.39 5.10
CA ILE A 5 11.76 -3.91 4.60
C ILE A 5 10.57 -4.49 4.39
N GLU A 6 9.49 -4.12 4.76
CA GLU A 6 8.35 -4.68 4.58
C GLU A 6 7.73 -4.21 3.36
N THR A 7 7.39 -5.00 2.38
CA THR A 7 6.69 -4.66 1.16
C THR A 7 5.22 -4.98 1.34
N VAL A 8 4.39 -4.00 1.07
CA VAL A 8 2.95 -4.16 1.16
C VAL A 8 2.43 -4.40 -0.25
N CYS A 9 1.56 -5.38 -0.38
CA CYS A 9 0.95 -5.68 -1.69
C CYS A 9 -0.55 -5.45 -1.58
N VAL A 10 -1.09 -4.71 -2.51
CA VAL A 10 -2.52 -4.46 -2.56
C VAL A 10 -3.11 -5.32 -3.65
N LEU A 11 -4.03 -6.20 -3.26
CA LEU A 11 -4.65 -7.11 -4.20
C LEU A 11 -6.05 -6.64 -4.56
N TYR A 12 -6.41 -6.79 -5.80
CA TYR A 12 -7.73 -6.44 -6.25
C TYR A 12 -8.13 -7.41 -7.35
N GLU A 13 -9.20 -8.13 -7.11
CA GLU A 13 -9.69 -9.11 -8.05
C GLU A 13 -8.61 -10.12 -8.43
N GLY A 14 -7.83 -10.53 -7.46
CA GLY A 14 -6.83 -11.55 -7.68
C GLY A 14 -5.54 -11.06 -8.27
N GLU A 15 -5.38 -9.77 -8.41
CA GLU A 15 -4.16 -9.22 -8.98
C GLU A 15 -3.56 -8.18 -8.08
N ILE A 16 -2.25 -8.06 -8.15
CA ILE A 16 -1.56 -7.04 -7.39
C ILE A 16 -1.64 -5.75 -8.19
N VAL A 17 -2.35 -4.77 -7.64
CA VAL A 17 -2.50 -3.49 -8.32
C VAL A 17 -1.51 -2.45 -7.79
N GLU A 18 -1.02 -2.63 -6.56
CA GLU A 18 -0.03 -1.73 -6.00
C GLU A 18 0.91 -2.52 -5.13
N ARG A 19 2.14 -2.11 -5.10
CA ARG A 19 3.13 -2.79 -4.29
C ARG A 19 4.23 -1.80 -3.91
N GLY A 20 4.70 -1.89 -2.69
CA GLY A 20 5.76 -1.00 -2.24
C GLY A 20 5.68 -0.85 -0.74
N LYS A 21 6.45 0.08 -0.22
CA LYS A 21 6.42 0.33 1.20
C LYS A 21 5.21 1.17 1.56
N HIS A 22 4.85 1.08 2.83
CA HIS A 22 3.70 1.82 3.32
C HIS A 22 3.75 3.29 2.92
N GLU A 23 4.90 3.92 3.15
CA GLU A 23 5.00 5.35 2.88
C GLU A 23 4.89 5.63 1.40
N GLU A 24 5.45 4.75 0.59
CA GLU A 24 5.38 4.95 -0.83
C GLU A 24 3.96 4.85 -1.35
N LEU A 25 3.23 3.89 -0.81
CA LEU A 25 1.86 3.68 -1.26
C LEU A 25 0.95 4.82 -0.83
N ILE A 26 1.22 5.38 0.35
CA ILE A 26 0.44 6.51 0.82
C ILE A 26 0.65 7.71 -0.11
N GLU A 27 1.90 7.93 -0.51
CA GLU A 27 2.18 9.06 -1.37
C GLU A 27 1.63 8.86 -2.77
N LEU A 28 1.45 7.60 -3.14
CA LEU A 28 0.93 7.30 -4.46
C LEU A 28 -0.52 7.74 -4.62
N ASN A 29 -1.26 7.81 -3.50
CA ASN A 29 -2.65 8.21 -3.52
C ASN A 29 -3.49 7.27 -4.35
N GLY A 30 -3.21 5.98 -4.26
CA GLY A 30 -3.96 4.99 -5.01
C GLY A 30 -4.86 4.17 -4.12
N TYR A 31 -4.95 2.88 -4.43
CA TYR A 31 -5.82 1.99 -3.66
C TYR A 31 -5.44 1.92 -2.20
N TYR A 32 -4.16 1.79 -1.93
CA TYR A 32 -3.71 1.62 -0.55
C TYR A 32 -4.09 2.83 0.29
N LYS A 33 -3.83 4.01 -0.24
CA LYS A 33 -4.14 5.23 0.48
C LYS A 33 -5.64 5.33 0.75
N ARG A 34 -6.44 4.95 -0.24
CA ARG A 34 -7.88 5.00 -0.08
C ARG A 34 -8.34 4.03 1.00
N LEU A 35 -7.80 2.81 1.00
CA LEU A 35 -8.17 1.84 2.02
C LEU A 35 -7.74 2.30 3.39
N HIS A 36 -6.56 2.89 3.48
CA HIS A 36 -6.05 3.40 4.73
C HIS A 36 -6.96 4.47 5.29
N ASP A 37 -7.39 5.39 4.44
CA ASP A 37 -8.27 6.45 4.87
C ASP A 37 -9.61 5.90 5.36
N MET A 38 -10.10 4.89 4.70
CA MET A 38 -11.38 4.33 5.09
C MET A 38 -11.33 3.70 6.46
N GLN A 39 -10.18 3.21 6.86
CA GLN A 39 -10.06 2.58 8.16
C GLN A 39 -9.84 3.59 9.26
N GLN A 40 -9.65 4.83 8.90
CA GLN A 40 -9.38 5.83 9.91
C GLN A 40 -10.60 6.60 10.30
N LEU A 41 -11.75 6.15 10.08
CA LEU A 41 -12.97 6.85 10.46
C LEU A 41 -13.18 7.02 11.96
#